data_48b0be47955657c8532630375e9e9236
#
_entry.id   48b0be47955657c8532630375e9e9236
#
_cell.length_a   1.000
_cell.length_b   1.000
_cell.length_c   1.000
_cell.angle_alpha   90.00
_cell.angle_beta   90.00
_cell.angle_gamma   90.00
#
_symmetry.space_group_name_H-M   'P 1'
#
loop_
_entity.id
_entity.type
_entity.pdbx_description
1 polymer ?
#
loop_
_entity_poly.entity_id
_entity_poly.type
_entity_poly.pdbx_seq_one_letter_code
_entity_poly.pdbx_strand_id
1 'polypeptide(L)' 'MRPHEPDEKSRATVEAMVSYGIPHEDIAKVIGIDDKTLRRHYRHEIDTASAKVNAQVAQRLY' A
#
# COMPACT_ATOMS: atom_id res chain seq x y z
N MET A 1 1.16 10.00 -22.77
CA MET A 1 1.12 9.76 -21.31
C MET A 1 1.89 8.48 -21.01
N ARG A 2 2.85 8.54 -20.12
CA ARG A 2 3.63 7.36 -19.77
C ARG A 2 2.83 6.47 -18.81
N PRO A 3 2.88 5.13 -18.97
CA PRO A 3 2.28 4.26 -17.99
C PRO A 3 2.96 4.41 -16.64
N HIS A 4 2.21 4.20 -15.57
CA HIS A 4 2.79 4.28 -14.23
C HIS A 4 3.79 3.15 -14.00
N GLU A 5 5.00 3.50 -13.57
CA GLU A 5 6.03 2.52 -13.24
C GLU A 5 6.33 2.61 -11.75
N PRO A 6 6.13 1.51 -11.01
CA PRO A 6 6.48 1.50 -9.59
C PRO A 6 7.97 1.65 -9.39
N ASP A 7 8.38 2.54 -8.49
CA ASP A 7 9.78 2.67 -8.09
C ASP A 7 9.89 2.46 -6.58
N GLU A 8 11.12 2.45 -6.05
CA GLU A 8 11.34 2.25 -4.62
C GLU A 8 10.62 3.27 -3.77
N LYS A 9 10.62 4.52 -4.20
CA LYS A 9 9.99 5.62 -3.48
C LYS A 9 8.48 5.44 -3.41
N SER A 10 7.87 5.12 -4.55
CA SER A 10 6.43 4.85 -4.60
C SER A 10 6.05 3.64 -3.77
N ARG A 11 6.84 2.58 -3.85
CA ARG A 11 6.60 1.35 -3.07
C ARG A 11 6.66 1.62 -1.58
N ALA A 12 7.68 2.34 -1.14
CA ALA A 12 7.81 2.70 0.27
C ALA A 12 6.64 3.56 0.74
N THR A 13 6.20 4.50 -0.09
CA THR A 13 5.05 5.35 0.20
C THR A 13 3.78 4.51 0.35
N VAL A 14 3.51 3.60 -0.59
CA VAL A 14 2.34 2.73 -0.53
C VAL A 14 2.37 1.87 0.73
N GLU A 15 3.50 1.24 1.01
CA GLU A 15 3.64 0.39 2.18
C GLU A 15 3.38 1.17 3.47
N ALA A 16 3.95 2.36 3.59
CA ALA A 16 3.75 3.20 4.77
C ALA A 16 2.28 3.60 4.93
N MET A 17 1.63 4.02 3.85
CA MET A 17 0.24 4.45 3.90
C MET A 17 -0.71 3.29 4.25
N VAL A 18 -0.45 2.09 3.72
CA VAL A 18 -1.24 0.91 4.08
C VAL A 18 -1.05 0.60 5.56
N SER A 19 0.17 0.72 6.08
CA SER A 19 0.47 0.49 7.49
C SER A 19 -0.29 1.45 8.41
N TYR A 20 -0.55 2.66 7.94
CA TYR A 20 -1.32 3.65 8.70
C TYR A 20 -2.83 3.45 8.57
N GLY A 21 -3.27 2.46 7.81
CA GLY A 21 -4.69 2.20 7.63
C GLY A 21 -5.39 3.12 6.66
N ILE A 22 -4.64 3.77 5.78
CA ILE A 22 -5.21 4.68 4.79
C ILE A 22 -5.92 3.85 3.69
N PRO A 23 -7.16 4.21 3.31
CA PRO A 23 -7.88 3.47 2.26
C PRO A 23 -7.12 3.48 0.93
N HIS A 24 -7.24 2.39 0.18
CA HIS A 24 -6.56 2.27 -1.10
C HIS A 24 -6.93 3.38 -2.07
N GLU A 25 -8.19 3.85 -2.04
CA GLU A 25 -8.64 4.95 -2.88
C GLU A 25 -7.82 6.22 -2.63
N ASP A 26 -7.56 6.52 -1.37
CA ASP A 26 -6.79 7.71 -0.99
C ASP A 26 -5.32 7.55 -1.38
N ILE A 27 -4.76 6.36 -1.20
CA ILE A 27 -3.40 6.07 -1.62
C ILE A 27 -3.25 6.27 -3.13
N ALA A 28 -4.21 5.76 -3.88
CA ALA A 28 -4.20 5.90 -5.33
C ALA A 28 -4.24 7.37 -5.76
N LYS A 29 -5.03 8.18 -5.07
CA LYS A 29 -5.11 9.62 -5.34
C LYS A 29 -3.78 10.33 -5.07
N VAL A 30 -3.11 9.97 -4.00
CA VAL A 30 -1.82 10.56 -3.64
C VAL A 30 -0.77 10.24 -4.70
N ILE A 31 -0.76 9.01 -5.19
CA ILE A 31 0.19 8.57 -6.20
C ILE A 31 -0.21 9.03 -7.61
N GLY A 32 -1.50 9.29 -7.83
CA GLY A 32 -2.00 9.77 -9.11
C GLY A 32 -2.42 8.66 -10.07
N ILE A 33 -2.87 7.53 -9.54
CA ILE A 33 -3.37 6.41 -10.33
C ILE A 33 -4.74 5.99 -9.78
N ASP A 34 -5.43 5.08 -10.49
CA ASP A 34 -6.68 4.56 -9.97
C ASP A 34 -6.43 3.39 -9.01
N ASP A 35 -7.45 3.01 -8.25
CA ASP A 35 -7.32 1.98 -7.24
C ASP A 35 -7.04 0.60 -7.82
N LYS A 36 -7.54 0.31 -9.02
CA LYS A 36 -7.26 -0.95 -9.71
C LYS A 36 -5.79 -1.05 -10.09
N THR A 37 -5.25 0.04 -10.63
CA THR A 37 -3.84 0.12 -11.00
C THR A 37 -2.95 0.00 -9.75
N LEU A 38 -3.35 0.64 -8.66
CA LEU A 38 -2.66 0.54 -7.38
C LEU A 38 -2.57 -0.91 -6.92
N ARG A 39 -3.69 -1.63 -6.86
CA ARG A 39 -3.72 -3.03 -6.43
C ARG A 39 -2.90 -3.92 -7.33
N ARG A 40 -2.90 -3.64 -8.63
CA ARG A 40 -2.16 -4.44 -9.60
C ARG A 40 -0.65 -4.28 -9.47
N HIS A 41 -0.18 -3.03 -9.36
CA HIS A 41 1.25 -2.73 -9.33
C HIS A 41 1.86 -2.84 -7.94
N TYR A 42 1.09 -2.63 -6.89
CA TYR A 42 1.58 -2.59 -5.50
C TYR A 42 0.98 -3.68 -4.63
N ARG A 43 0.54 -4.77 -5.25
CA ARG A 43 -0.08 -5.88 -4.53
C ARG A 43 0.84 -6.44 -3.44
N HIS A 44 2.12 -6.60 -3.75
CA HIS A 44 3.09 -7.13 -2.80
C HIS A 44 3.25 -6.21 -1.59
N GLU A 45 3.37 -4.92 -1.84
CA GLU A 45 3.54 -3.92 -0.78
C GLU A 45 2.29 -3.85 0.11
N ILE A 46 1.11 -3.90 -0.51
CA ILE A 46 -0.15 -3.88 0.22
C ILE A 46 -0.28 -5.13 1.09
N ASP A 47 -0.02 -6.29 0.53
CA ASP A 47 -0.11 -7.56 1.26
C ASP A 47 0.90 -7.61 2.41
N THR A 48 2.13 -7.18 2.17
CA THR A 48 3.18 -7.17 3.18
C THR A 48 2.84 -6.23 4.33
N ALA A 49 2.38 -5.02 4.03
CA ALA A 49 2.03 -4.05 5.05
C ALA A 49 0.82 -4.53 5.88
N SER A 50 -0.18 -5.10 5.22
CA SER A 50 -1.36 -5.64 5.91
C SER A 50 -0.97 -6.79 6.83
N ALA A 51 -0.09 -7.67 6.40
CA ALA A 51 0.38 -8.78 7.21
C ALA A 51 1.13 -8.29 8.45
N LYS A 52 1.96 -7.27 8.31
CA LYS A 52 2.67 -6.68 9.45
C LYS A 52 1.72 -6.10 10.48
N VAL A 53 0.71 -5.37 10.04
CA VAL A 53 -0.29 -4.78 10.93
C VAL A 53 -1.06 -5.89 11.66
N ASN A 54 -1.49 -6.91 10.95
CA ASN A 54 -2.22 -8.03 11.54
C ASN A 54 -1.35 -8.78 12.57
N ALA A 55 -0.08 -8.99 12.27
CA ALA A 55 0.84 -9.65 13.19
C ALA A 55 1.03 -8.85 14.48
N GLN A 56 1.17 -7.53 14.38
CA GLN A 56 1.30 -6.66 15.54
C GLN A 56 0.05 -6.71 16.43
N VAL A 57 -1.11 -6.69 15.82
CA VAL A 57 -2.38 -6.77 16.56
C VAL A 57 -2.48 -8.12 17.28
N ALA A 58 -2.13 -9.20 16.62
CA ALA A 58 -2.16 -10.53 17.22
C ALA A 58 -1.22 -10.64 18.41
N GLN A 59 -0.04 -10.04 18.34
CA GLN A 59 0.91 -10.04 19.43
C GLN A 59 0.40 -9.26 20.65
N ARG A 60 -0.36 -8.20 20.43
CA ARG A 60 -0.88 -7.37 21.52
C ARG A 60 -2.03 -8.03 22.27
N LEU A 61 -2.67 -9.01 21.68
CA LEU A 61 -3.78 -9.71 22.32
C LEU A 61 -3.32 -10.71 23.38
N TYR A 62 -2.04 -10.93 23.51
CA TYR A 62 -1.45 -11.72 24.55
C TYR A 62 -0.85 -10.77 25.61
#